data_706e0d8ca5d2e4d1f3ba06cb22ac4079
#
_entry.id   706e0d8ca5d2e4d1f3ba06cb22ac4079
#
_cell.length_a   1.000
_cell.length_b   1.000
_cell.length_c   1.000
_cell.angle_alpha   90.00
_cell.angle_beta   90.00
_cell.angle_gamma   90.00
#
_symmetry.space_group_name_H-M   'P 1'
#
loop_
_entity.id
_entity.type
_entity.pdbx_description
1 polymer ?
#
loop_
_entity_poly.entity_id
_entity_poly.type
_entity_poly.pdbx_seq_one_letter_code
_entity_poly.pdbx_strand_id
1 'polypeptide(L)'
;MGRALIIVLDSVGCGGASDAADYGDEGADTLGHIAERCAQGEDRAGRTGPLKLPNLDALGLGLAMQASTGRRPPGFASASPRGQWGYGVETSRGKDTPSGHWEIAGTPVDFAWGYFPATTPAFPEFLTRALIKEGRLPGILADCRASGTTIIVECGEEHLRTLKPICYTSADSVLQIAAHEEAFGLERLYEVCRIARRLCDPLNIGRVIARPFVGKTPADFIRTSNRKDFSMPPLPGNLFARASGAGREVVTIGKIGDIFAHCDTGRELKGKSNSDHVDLTLQALRETADGGLLFANLVDFDTEFGHRRDVAGYAACLEAFDARLPEIASALRADDFCVLTADHGNDPTWRGYDHTREHVPILAFGGGAAPGPIGARASLADIAETVAHRLGLPAGAHGKSWLP
;
A
#
# COMPACT_ATOMS: atom_id res chain seq x y z
N MET A 1 -21.63 -20.45 -0.06
CA MET A 1 -20.59 -19.62 0.63
C MET A 1 -20.30 -18.43 -0.27
N GLY A 2 -20.50 -17.22 0.24
CA GLY A 2 -20.25 -16.01 -0.53
C GLY A 2 -18.76 -15.75 -0.76
N ARG A 3 -18.46 -14.76 -1.59
CA ARG A 3 -17.10 -14.22 -1.79
C ARG A 3 -16.78 -13.19 -0.71
N ALA A 4 -15.50 -12.94 -0.50
CA ALA A 4 -15.06 -11.83 0.34
C ALA A 4 -14.28 -10.81 -0.49
N LEU A 5 -14.55 -9.52 -0.26
CA LEU A 5 -13.90 -8.40 -0.91
C LEU A 5 -13.28 -7.49 0.16
N ILE A 6 -11.99 -7.21 0.04
CA ILE A 6 -11.31 -6.17 0.80
C ILE A 6 -10.94 -5.05 -0.17
N ILE A 7 -11.30 -3.81 0.14
CA ILE A 7 -10.87 -2.62 -0.59
C ILE A 7 -10.08 -1.75 0.37
N VAL A 8 -8.81 -1.53 0.06
CA VAL A 8 -7.96 -0.59 0.77
C VAL A 8 -8.00 0.75 0.06
N LEU A 9 -8.48 1.77 0.75
CA LEU A 9 -8.38 3.16 0.39
C LEU A 9 -7.01 3.64 0.87
N ASP A 10 -6.00 3.52 0.01
CA ASP A 10 -4.58 3.72 0.35
C ASP A 10 -4.37 5.07 1.04
N SER A 11 -3.81 5.05 2.23
CA SER A 11 -3.52 6.21 3.07
C SER A 11 -4.73 6.97 3.67
N VAL A 12 -5.95 6.43 3.62
CA VAL A 12 -7.15 7.10 4.17
C VAL A 12 -7.25 6.86 5.69
N GLY A 13 -6.30 7.38 6.46
CA GLY A 13 -6.28 7.34 7.92
C GLY A 13 -7.40 8.17 8.55
N CYS A 14 -7.67 7.92 9.84
CA CYS A 14 -8.68 8.63 10.64
C CYS A 14 -8.15 9.06 12.02
N GLY A 15 -6.88 9.44 12.09
CA GLY A 15 -6.24 10.00 13.28
C GLY A 15 -6.14 9.05 14.48
N GLY A 16 -5.83 9.59 15.62
CA GLY A 16 -6.01 8.97 16.93
C GLY A 16 -5.01 7.88 17.35
N ALA A 17 -4.02 7.53 16.53
CA ALA A 17 -3.04 6.50 16.89
C ALA A 17 -2.26 6.88 18.16
N SER A 18 -2.27 5.99 19.15
CA SER A 18 -1.65 6.24 20.45
C SER A 18 -0.12 6.28 20.42
N ASP A 19 0.49 5.67 19.41
CA ASP A 19 1.92 5.63 19.14
C ASP A 19 2.39 6.64 18.09
N ALA A 20 1.50 7.53 17.62
CA ALA A 20 1.81 8.54 16.61
C ALA A 20 3.01 9.42 16.98
N ALA A 21 3.21 9.71 18.28
CA ALA A 21 4.35 10.48 18.77
C ALA A 21 5.69 9.82 18.46
N ASP A 22 5.79 8.49 18.50
CA ASP A 22 7.01 7.74 18.19
C ASP A 22 7.43 7.89 16.73
N TYR A 23 6.47 8.22 15.86
CA TYR A 23 6.68 8.48 14.42
C TYR A 23 6.74 9.98 14.09
N GLY A 24 6.56 10.85 15.08
CA GLY A 24 6.49 12.30 14.89
C GLY A 24 5.18 12.79 14.27
N ASP A 25 4.11 12.01 14.38
CA ASP A 25 2.82 12.23 13.72
C ASP A 25 1.70 12.52 14.72
N GLU A 26 2.04 12.89 15.97
CA GLU A 26 1.05 13.26 16.98
C GLU A 26 0.15 14.41 16.49
N GLY A 27 -1.13 14.14 16.36
CA GLY A 27 -2.14 15.08 15.86
C GLY A 27 -2.47 14.95 14.37
N ALA A 28 -1.81 14.07 13.62
CA ALA A 28 -2.21 13.76 12.24
C ALA A 28 -3.61 13.14 12.20
N ASP A 29 -4.45 13.56 11.24
CA ASP A 29 -5.81 13.09 11.05
C ASP A 29 -6.24 13.33 9.59
N THR A 30 -5.85 12.41 8.72
CA THR A 30 -6.04 12.53 7.27
C THR A 30 -7.47 12.90 6.90
N LEU A 31 -8.45 12.08 7.28
CA LEU A 31 -9.88 12.35 6.97
C LEU A 31 -10.43 13.57 7.72
N GLY A 32 -10.06 13.72 9.00
CA GLY A 32 -10.55 14.82 9.81
C GLY A 32 -10.08 16.17 9.30
N HIS A 33 -8.81 16.31 9.00
CA HIS A 33 -8.25 17.54 8.48
C HIS A 33 -8.74 17.87 7.07
N ILE A 34 -8.88 16.88 6.18
CA ILE A 34 -9.50 17.08 4.87
C ILE A 34 -10.93 17.63 5.04
N ALA A 35 -11.74 17.02 5.92
CA ALA A 35 -13.10 17.47 6.16
C ALA A 35 -13.17 18.89 6.74
N GLU A 36 -12.29 19.22 7.68
CA GLU A 36 -12.19 20.57 8.28
C GLU A 36 -11.80 21.62 7.24
N ARG A 37 -10.77 21.32 6.41
CA ARG A 37 -10.33 22.25 5.35
C ARG A 37 -11.41 22.49 4.30
N CYS A 38 -12.12 21.43 3.90
CA CYS A 38 -13.25 21.57 3.00
C CYS A 38 -14.36 22.45 3.58
N ALA A 39 -14.70 22.27 4.86
CA ALA A 39 -15.71 23.09 5.54
C ALA A 39 -15.29 24.55 5.67
N GLN A 40 -14.00 24.85 5.73
CA GLN A 40 -13.43 26.20 5.75
C GLN A 40 -13.35 26.84 4.36
N GLY A 41 -13.71 26.12 3.29
CA GLY A 41 -13.70 26.64 1.94
C GLY A 41 -12.36 26.52 1.21
N GLU A 42 -11.46 25.67 1.67
CA GLU A 42 -10.25 25.29 0.93
C GLU A 42 -10.59 24.26 -0.13
N ASP A 43 -11.26 24.70 -1.18
CA ASP A 43 -11.82 23.87 -2.25
C ASP A 43 -11.23 24.25 -3.62
N ARG A 44 -9.93 24.11 -3.74
CA ARG A 44 -9.24 24.19 -5.04
C ARG A 44 -9.66 22.98 -5.89
N ALA A 45 -9.28 22.88 -7.13
CA ALA A 45 -9.64 21.77 -8.04
C ALA A 45 -11.15 21.69 -8.43
N GLY A 46 -11.90 22.81 -8.32
CA GLY A 46 -13.26 22.92 -8.87
C GLY A 46 -14.38 22.31 -8.03
N ARG A 47 -14.08 21.71 -6.87
CA ARG A 47 -15.10 21.33 -5.88
C ARG A 47 -15.49 22.50 -5.00
N THR A 48 -16.66 22.48 -4.36
CA THR A 48 -17.14 23.54 -3.44
C THR A 48 -17.85 22.97 -2.22
N GLY A 49 -17.66 23.63 -1.07
CA GLY A 49 -18.31 23.32 0.20
C GLY A 49 -17.72 22.11 0.94
N PRO A 50 -18.38 21.64 2.01
CA PRO A 50 -17.88 20.58 2.88
C PRO A 50 -17.67 19.27 2.12
N LEU A 51 -16.80 18.41 2.67
CA LEU A 51 -16.57 17.05 2.17
C LEU A 51 -17.89 16.25 2.15
N LYS A 52 -18.20 15.61 1.02
CA LYS A 52 -19.47 14.90 0.79
C LYS A 52 -19.23 13.42 0.54
N LEU A 53 -19.35 12.62 1.58
CA LEU A 53 -19.20 11.16 1.53
C LEU A 53 -20.47 10.45 2.05
N PRO A 54 -21.65 10.67 1.44
CA PRO A 54 -22.91 10.17 1.98
C PRO A 54 -23.01 8.63 2.04
N ASN A 55 -22.35 7.93 1.13
CA ASN A 55 -22.39 6.47 1.10
C ASN A 55 -21.46 5.85 2.15
N LEU A 56 -20.24 6.38 2.31
CA LEU A 56 -19.31 5.97 3.37
C LEU A 56 -19.85 6.35 4.75
N ASP A 57 -20.44 7.54 4.91
CA ASP A 57 -21.08 7.94 6.18
C ASP A 57 -22.29 7.06 6.50
N ALA A 58 -23.06 6.66 5.49
CA ALA A 58 -24.14 5.69 5.66
C ALA A 58 -23.65 4.27 6.07
N LEU A 59 -22.40 3.93 5.84
CA LEU A 59 -21.76 2.73 6.37
C LEU A 59 -21.21 2.92 7.78
N GLY A 60 -21.03 4.17 8.24
CA GLY A 60 -20.59 4.49 9.60
C GLY A 60 -19.21 5.16 9.67
N LEU A 61 -18.67 5.72 8.55
CA LEU A 61 -17.36 6.35 8.54
C LEU A 61 -17.25 7.47 9.60
N GLY A 62 -18.22 8.39 9.66
CA GLY A 62 -18.20 9.46 10.65
C GLY A 62 -18.22 8.96 12.10
N LEU A 63 -18.85 7.82 12.37
CA LEU A 63 -18.83 7.17 13.70
C LEU A 63 -17.50 6.49 13.98
N ALA A 64 -16.86 5.88 12.98
CA ALA A 64 -15.51 5.30 13.11
C ALA A 64 -14.48 6.38 13.44
N MET A 65 -14.53 7.52 12.74
CA MET A 65 -13.68 8.69 13.01
C MET A 65 -13.92 9.24 14.43
N GLN A 66 -15.18 9.37 14.84
CA GLN A 66 -15.53 9.80 16.19
C GLN A 66 -15.03 8.83 17.27
N ALA A 67 -15.10 7.54 17.02
CA ALA A 67 -14.57 6.52 17.94
C ALA A 67 -13.05 6.58 18.06
N SER A 68 -12.34 6.89 16.96
CA SER A 68 -10.89 7.02 16.93
C SER A 68 -10.39 8.27 17.64
N THR A 69 -10.97 9.46 17.34
CA THR A 69 -10.43 10.77 17.75
C THR A 69 -11.23 11.46 18.84
N GLY A 70 -12.40 10.92 19.18
CA GLY A 70 -13.37 11.60 20.06
C GLY A 70 -14.16 12.71 19.36
N ARG A 71 -13.88 13.02 18.08
CA ARG A 71 -14.53 14.13 17.33
C ARG A 71 -15.19 13.59 16.06
N ARG A 72 -16.34 14.15 15.73
CA ARG A 72 -17.00 13.92 14.45
C ARG A 72 -16.72 15.08 13.52
N PRO A 73 -16.02 14.89 12.42
CA PRO A 73 -15.69 15.98 11.50
C PRO A 73 -16.93 16.56 10.80
N PRO A 74 -16.84 17.80 10.26
CA PRO A 74 -17.89 18.38 9.44
C PRO A 74 -18.23 17.52 8.22
N GLY A 75 -19.52 17.44 7.86
CA GLY A 75 -20.01 16.68 6.70
C GLY A 75 -20.48 15.26 7.02
N PHE A 76 -20.23 14.77 8.23
CA PHE A 76 -20.66 13.44 8.68
C PHE A 76 -21.81 13.54 9.69
N ALA A 77 -22.97 13.00 9.37
CA ALA A 77 -24.19 13.15 10.17
C ALA A 77 -24.97 11.85 10.41
N SER A 78 -24.57 10.70 9.80
CA SER A 78 -25.30 9.45 9.95
C SER A 78 -25.35 8.99 11.41
N ALA A 79 -26.57 8.86 11.96
CA ALA A 79 -26.80 8.36 13.32
C ALA A 79 -27.16 6.88 13.35
N SER A 80 -27.56 6.31 12.19
CA SER A 80 -28.01 4.92 12.05
C SER A 80 -27.34 4.30 10.83
N PRO A 81 -26.07 3.92 10.93
CA PRO A 81 -25.34 3.35 9.81
C PRO A 81 -25.91 1.99 9.39
N ARG A 82 -25.76 1.69 8.09
CA ARG A 82 -26.21 0.43 7.49
C ARG A 82 -25.11 -0.64 7.45
N GLY A 83 -23.88 -0.28 7.87
CA GLY A 83 -22.73 -1.18 7.92
C GLY A 83 -22.27 -1.48 9.34
N GLN A 84 -21.34 -2.40 9.47
CA GLN A 84 -20.49 -2.53 10.63
C GLN A 84 -19.38 -1.49 10.56
N TRP A 85 -19.03 -0.86 11.67
CA TRP A 85 -18.09 0.23 11.69
C TRP A 85 -17.22 0.25 12.95
N GLY A 86 -15.98 0.65 12.79
CA GLY A 86 -15.00 0.82 13.85
C GLY A 86 -13.69 1.30 13.25
N TYR A 87 -12.62 1.15 14.00
CA TYR A 87 -11.29 1.49 13.52
C TYR A 87 -10.27 0.42 13.90
N GLY A 88 -9.20 0.33 13.11
CA GLY A 88 -8.08 -0.56 13.34
C GLY A 88 -6.86 0.20 13.85
N VAL A 89 -6.16 -0.43 14.78
CA VAL A 89 -4.85 0.01 15.26
C VAL A 89 -3.79 -0.78 14.49
N GLU A 90 -2.87 -0.10 13.83
CA GLU A 90 -1.74 -0.77 13.20
C GLU A 90 -0.72 -1.18 14.27
N THR A 91 -0.32 -2.45 14.29
CA THR A 91 0.69 -3.00 15.21
C THR A 91 2.05 -3.18 14.54
N SER A 92 2.10 -3.13 13.22
CA SER A 92 3.35 -3.18 12.44
C SER A 92 4.28 -2.05 12.82
N ARG A 93 5.60 -2.34 12.80
CA ARG A 93 6.66 -1.36 13.08
C ARG A 93 6.98 -0.49 11.85
N GLY A 94 5.96 0.02 11.19
CA GLY A 94 6.05 0.88 10.03
C GLY A 94 4.83 1.74 9.91
N LYS A 95 4.82 2.65 8.97
CA LYS A 95 3.67 3.44 8.53
C LYS A 95 3.64 3.50 7.00
N ASP A 96 4.18 2.46 6.38
CA ASP A 96 4.33 2.34 4.94
C ASP A 96 3.33 1.33 4.37
N THR A 97 3.06 1.45 3.08
CA THR A 97 2.09 0.62 2.36
C THR A 97 2.32 -0.90 2.57
N PRO A 98 3.54 -1.47 2.48
CA PRO A 98 3.76 -2.87 2.80
C PRO A 98 3.37 -3.26 4.22
N SER A 99 3.74 -2.47 5.22
CA SER A 99 3.45 -2.76 6.64
C SER A 99 1.95 -2.86 6.90
N GLY A 100 1.17 -1.86 6.46
CA GLY A 100 -0.28 -1.85 6.63
C GLY A 100 -0.97 -2.97 5.84
N HIS A 101 -0.62 -3.16 4.56
CA HIS A 101 -1.23 -4.19 3.73
C HIS A 101 -0.93 -5.62 4.21
N TRP A 102 0.31 -5.91 4.64
CA TRP A 102 0.65 -7.23 5.18
C TRP A 102 -0.11 -7.51 6.47
N GLU A 103 -0.26 -6.48 7.32
CA GLU A 103 -1.05 -6.62 8.54
C GLU A 103 -2.54 -6.83 8.23
N ILE A 104 -3.13 -6.08 7.27
CA ILE A 104 -4.50 -6.31 6.78
C ILE A 104 -4.66 -7.75 6.28
N ALA A 105 -3.61 -8.32 5.66
CA ALA A 105 -3.61 -9.71 5.22
C ALA A 105 -3.26 -10.73 6.32
N GLY A 106 -3.13 -10.30 7.59
CA GLY A 106 -2.96 -11.18 8.76
C GLY A 106 -1.52 -11.45 9.17
N THR A 107 -0.55 -10.70 8.66
CA THR A 107 0.87 -10.87 8.99
C THR A 107 1.51 -9.53 9.34
N PRO A 108 1.31 -9.03 10.58
CA PRO A 108 1.95 -7.80 11.06
C PRO A 108 3.47 -7.84 10.92
N VAL A 109 4.07 -6.70 10.58
CA VAL A 109 5.53 -6.54 10.50
C VAL A 109 6.07 -6.22 11.90
N ASP A 110 6.65 -7.20 12.56
CA ASP A 110 7.19 -7.09 13.94
C ASP A 110 8.65 -6.65 14.00
N PHE A 111 9.30 -6.47 12.85
CA PHE A 111 10.68 -6.01 12.72
C PHE A 111 10.74 -4.58 12.17
N ALA A 112 11.82 -3.87 12.47
CA ALA A 112 12.08 -2.58 11.83
C ALA A 112 12.64 -2.78 10.42
N TRP A 113 12.15 -2.01 9.46
CA TRP A 113 12.76 -1.95 8.14
C TRP A 113 14.21 -1.49 8.23
N GLY A 114 15.07 -2.08 7.42
CA GLY A 114 16.46 -1.68 7.31
C GLY A 114 16.61 -0.47 6.38
N TYR A 115 17.56 0.39 6.72
CA TYR A 115 17.91 1.54 5.90
C TYR A 115 19.41 1.62 5.71
N PHE A 116 19.85 1.95 4.51
CA PHE A 116 21.25 2.22 4.29
C PHE A 116 21.60 3.65 4.74
N PRO A 117 22.78 3.85 5.36
CA PRO A 117 23.19 5.17 5.82
C PRO A 117 23.45 6.15 4.65
N ALA A 118 23.45 7.44 4.97
CA ALA A 118 23.80 8.48 3.99
C ALA A 118 25.31 8.62 3.74
N THR A 119 26.11 7.72 4.30
CA THR A 119 27.58 7.70 4.13
C THR A 119 27.99 7.13 2.75
N THR A 120 29.23 7.30 2.38
CA THR A 120 29.87 6.64 1.25
C THR A 120 31.10 5.92 1.78
N PRO A 121 31.20 4.57 1.68
CA PRO A 121 30.21 3.64 1.13
C PRO A 121 28.92 3.58 1.97
N ALA A 122 27.78 3.36 1.31
CA ALA A 122 26.49 3.20 1.95
C ALA A 122 26.17 1.74 2.28
N PHE A 123 26.69 0.79 1.49
CA PHE A 123 26.36 -0.62 1.64
C PHE A 123 27.38 -1.34 2.51
N PRO A 124 26.94 -2.30 3.36
CA PRO A 124 27.86 -3.16 4.10
C PRO A 124 28.78 -3.93 3.16
N GLU A 125 30.06 -4.04 3.50
CA GLU A 125 31.09 -4.69 2.67
C GLU A 125 30.72 -6.15 2.30
N PHE A 126 30.11 -6.88 3.21
CA PHE A 126 29.68 -8.24 2.91
C PHE A 126 28.63 -8.30 1.79
N LEU A 127 27.69 -7.30 1.74
CA LEU A 127 26.66 -7.22 0.72
C LEU A 127 27.29 -6.95 -0.66
N THR A 128 28.17 -5.96 -0.74
CA THR A 128 28.82 -5.59 -2.01
C THR A 128 29.72 -6.70 -2.53
N ARG A 129 30.48 -7.35 -1.66
CA ARG A 129 31.31 -8.53 -2.02
C ARG A 129 30.49 -9.71 -2.50
N ALA A 130 29.40 -10.05 -1.80
CA ALA A 130 28.51 -11.13 -2.19
C ALA A 130 27.82 -10.83 -3.52
N LEU A 131 27.32 -9.61 -3.71
CA LEU A 131 26.68 -9.17 -4.95
C LEU A 131 27.63 -9.27 -6.15
N ILE A 132 28.88 -8.82 -6.01
CA ILE A 132 29.92 -8.91 -7.05
C ILE A 132 30.20 -10.37 -7.37
N LYS A 133 30.41 -11.21 -6.35
CA LYS A 133 30.76 -12.63 -6.52
C LYS A 133 29.63 -13.42 -7.16
N GLU A 134 28.43 -13.38 -6.56
CA GLU A 134 27.28 -14.17 -7.03
C GLU A 134 26.73 -13.64 -8.36
N GLY A 135 26.71 -12.31 -8.50
CA GLY A 135 26.34 -11.62 -9.72
C GLY A 135 27.40 -11.73 -10.83
N ARG A 136 28.60 -12.30 -10.57
CA ARG A 136 29.72 -12.36 -11.53
C ARG A 136 29.97 -10.98 -12.17
N LEU A 137 30.00 -9.96 -11.33
CA LEU A 137 30.16 -8.58 -11.76
C LEU A 137 31.66 -8.18 -11.77
N PRO A 138 32.07 -7.30 -12.67
CA PRO A 138 33.45 -6.75 -12.64
C PRO A 138 33.67 -5.77 -11.46
N GLY A 139 32.64 -5.46 -10.69
CA GLY A 139 32.58 -4.53 -9.58
C GLY A 139 31.24 -3.81 -9.56
N ILE A 140 31.10 -2.79 -8.72
CA ILE A 140 29.96 -1.87 -8.70
C ILE A 140 30.43 -0.43 -8.80
N LEU A 141 29.55 0.50 -9.16
CA LEU A 141 29.76 1.94 -9.15
C LEU A 141 28.86 2.61 -8.11
N ALA A 142 29.21 3.79 -7.70
CA ALA A 142 28.53 4.66 -6.75
C ALA A 142 28.66 4.19 -5.28
N ASP A 143 27.85 3.27 -4.81
CA ASP A 143 27.80 2.84 -3.39
C ASP A 143 27.53 4.02 -2.45
N CYS A 144 26.48 4.79 -2.74
CA CYS A 144 26.13 6.00 -2.02
C CYS A 144 24.63 6.28 -2.03
N ARG A 145 24.20 7.28 -1.26
CA ARG A 145 22.85 7.84 -1.34
C ARG A 145 22.78 8.89 -2.45
N ALA A 146 21.88 8.71 -3.41
CA ALA A 146 21.77 9.60 -4.55
C ALA A 146 20.37 9.65 -5.18
N SER A 147 20.13 10.70 -5.98
CA SER A 147 19.03 10.74 -6.93
C SER A 147 19.34 9.85 -8.13
N GLY A 148 18.38 9.03 -8.54
CA GLY A 148 18.57 8.08 -9.64
C GLY A 148 18.83 8.72 -11.00
N THR A 149 18.35 9.94 -11.25
CA THR A 149 18.68 10.68 -12.47
C THR A 149 20.10 11.22 -12.44
N THR A 150 20.50 11.82 -11.32
CA THR A 150 21.83 12.40 -11.14
C THR A 150 22.91 11.33 -11.23
N ILE A 151 22.77 10.24 -10.50
CA ILE A 151 23.80 9.20 -10.44
C ILE A 151 24.01 8.46 -11.77
N ILE A 152 22.96 8.35 -12.60
CA ILE A 152 23.08 7.78 -13.95
C ILE A 152 23.89 8.73 -14.84
N VAL A 153 23.68 10.05 -14.74
CA VAL A 153 24.46 11.05 -15.49
C VAL A 153 25.94 11.00 -15.07
N GLU A 154 26.22 10.89 -13.77
CA GLU A 154 27.60 10.88 -13.23
C GLU A 154 28.36 9.59 -13.54
N CYS A 155 27.70 8.43 -13.47
CA CYS A 155 28.36 7.11 -13.57
C CYS A 155 28.10 6.37 -14.88
N GLY A 156 27.20 6.86 -15.75
CA GLY A 156 26.75 6.15 -16.94
C GLY A 156 27.83 5.86 -17.96
N GLU A 157 28.74 6.80 -18.22
CA GLU A 157 29.87 6.57 -19.13
C GLU A 157 30.84 5.50 -18.58
N GLU A 158 31.15 5.57 -17.29
CA GLU A 158 31.98 4.54 -16.67
C GLU A 158 31.29 3.18 -16.68
N HIS A 159 29.96 3.14 -16.43
CA HIS A 159 29.18 1.93 -16.56
C HIS A 159 29.28 1.34 -17.97
N LEU A 160 29.10 2.13 -19.02
CA LEU A 160 29.22 1.66 -20.42
C LEU A 160 30.60 1.09 -20.73
N ARG A 161 31.67 1.70 -20.19
CA ARG A 161 33.04 1.26 -20.39
C ARG A 161 33.40 -0.01 -19.62
N THR A 162 32.86 -0.17 -18.39
CA THR A 162 33.30 -1.22 -17.44
C THR A 162 32.28 -2.32 -17.23
N LEU A 163 31.03 -2.10 -17.61
CA LEU A 163 29.87 -2.94 -17.30
C LEU A 163 29.67 -3.20 -15.80
N LYS A 164 30.19 -2.32 -14.93
CA LYS A 164 29.87 -2.32 -13.50
C LYS A 164 28.50 -1.68 -13.29
N PRO A 165 27.51 -2.33 -12.70
CA PRO A 165 26.23 -1.70 -12.42
C PRO A 165 26.38 -0.56 -11.41
N ILE A 166 25.51 0.44 -11.51
CA ILE A 166 25.46 1.60 -10.62
C ILE A 166 24.53 1.25 -9.44
N CYS A 167 25.10 1.05 -8.24
CA CYS A 167 24.37 0.69 -7.03
C CYS A 167 24.26 1.91 -6.13
N TYR A 168 23.03 2.27 -5.74
CA TYR A 168 22.77 3.44 -4.91
C TYR A 168 21.53 3.23 -4.04
N THR A 169 21.34 4.06 -3.03
CA THR A 169 20.15 4.08 -2.17
C THR A 169 19.49 5.46 -2.17
N SER A 170 18.32 5.57 -1.57
CA SER A 170 17.60 6.83 -1.28
C SER A 170 17.29 6.95 0.22
N ALA A 171 16.28 7.75 0.58
CA ALA A 171 15.80 7.84 1.95
C ALA A 171 14.99 6.60 2.37
N ASP A 172 14.46 5.87 1.41
CA ASP A 172 13.63 4.70 1.62
C ASP A 172 14.46 3.45 1.97
N SER A 173 13.75 2.40 2.43
CA SER A 173 14.32 1.05 2.62
C SER A 173 14.56 0.37 1.27
N VAL A 174 15.63 0.76 0.55
CA VAL A 174 15.82 0.36 -0.84
C VAL A 174 17.29 0.25 -1.26
N LEU A 175 17.59 -0.78 -2.08
CA LEU A 175 18.78 -0.86 -2.93
C LEU A 175 18.36 -0.67 -4.38
N GLN A 176 18.90 0.33 -5.06
CA GLN A 176 18.62 0.57 -6.47
C GLN A 176 19.84 0.21 -7.32
N ILE A 177 19.61 -0.49 -8.43
CA ILE A 177 20.65 -0.92 -9.36
C ILE A 177 20.30 -0.41 -10.74
N ALA A 178 21.10 0.57 -11.23
CA ALA A 178 20.94 1.06 -12.57
C ALA A 178 21.98 0.41 -13.51
N ALA A 179 21.54 0.08 -14.73
CA ALA A 179 22.40 -0.43 -15.79
C ALA A 179 21.83 -0.06 -17.17
N HIS A 180 22.70 0.04 -18.15
CA HIS A 180 22.31 0.33 -19.53
C HIS A 180 21.62 -0.89 -20.16
N GLU A 181 20.40 -0.69 -20.65
CA GLU A 181 19.52 -1.75 -21.06
C GLU A 181 20.08 -2.63 -22.18
N GLU A 182 20.76 -2.03 -23.15
CA GLU A 182 21.35 -2.75 -24.27
C GLU A 182 22.77 -3.27 -23.96
N ALA A 183 23.64 -2.44 -23.37
CA ALA A 183 25.04 -2.77 -23.15
C ALA A 183 25.26 -3.78 -22.03
N PHE A 184 24.51 -3.67 -20.93
CA PHE A 184 24.56 -4.61 -19.82
C PHE A 184 23.57 -5.78 -20.01
N GLY A 185 22.44 -5.50 -20.63
CA GLY A 185 21.33 -6.43 -20.85
C GLY A 185 20.25 -6.33 -19.77
N LEU A 186 19.01 -6.16 -20.20
CA LEU A 186 17.86 -6.03 -19.31
C LEU A 186 17.66 -7.25 -18.41
N GLU A 187 17.66 -8.44 -18.98
CA GLU A 187 17.51 -9.68 -18.20
C GLU A 187 18.68 -9.91 -17.23
N ARG A 188 19.87 -9.47 -17.62
CA ARG A 188 21.05 -9.52 -16.76
C ARG A 188 20.88 -8.60 -15.55
N LEU A 189 20.35 -7.38 -15.75
CA LEU A 189 20.01 -6.47 -14.66
C LEU A 189 19.00 -7.10 -13.72
N TYR A 190 17.94 -7.73 -14.23
CA TYR A 190 16.94 -8.41 -13.40
C TYR A 190 17.53 -9.60 -12.62
N GLU A 191 18.44 -10.37 -13.21
CA GLU A 191 19.15 -11.44 -12.51
C GLU A 191 19.97 -10.88 -11.33
N VAL A 192 20.72 -9.81 -11.55
CA VAL A 192 21.50 -9.13 -10.50
C VAL A 192 20.57 -8.61 -9.39
N CYS A 193 19.43 -8.03 -9.75
CA CYS A 193 18.45 -7.58 -8.76
C CYS A 193 17.82 -8.72 -7.95
N ARG A 194 17.57 -9.91 -8.54
CA ARG A 194 17.10 -11.09 -7.78
C ARG A 194 18.17 -11.59 -6.79
N ILE A 195 19.44 -11.55 -7.18
CA ILE A 195 20.55 -11.87 -6.26
C ILE A 195 20.60 -10.84 -5.13
N ALA A 196 20.56 -9.56 -5.46
CA ALA A 196 20.56 -8.47 -4.49
C ALA A 196 19.36 -8.57 -3.51
N ARG A 197 18.16 -8.94 -3.99
CA ARG A 197 16.98 -9.13 -3.13
C ARG A 197 17.26 -10.15 -2.03
N ARG A 198 17.73 -11.35 -2.41
CA ARG A 198 18.06 -12.40 -1.44
C ARG A 198 19.15 -11.97 -0.45
N LEU A 199 20.14 -11.21 -0.91
CA LEU A 199 21.22 -10.72 -0.05
C LEU A 199 20.76 -9.60 0.90
N CYS A 200 19.71 -8.87 0.54
CA CYS A 200 19.11 -7.82 1.32
C CYS A 200 18.06 -8.30 2.34
N ASP A 201 17.55 -9.55 2.21
CA ASP A 201 16.53 -10.08 3.13
C ASP A 201 16.98 -10.07 4.60
N PRO A 202 18.20 -10.52 4.96
CA PRO A 202 18.67 -10.46 6.35
C PRO A 202 18.88 -9.04 6.89
N LEU A 203 18.85 -8.04 6.03
CA LEU A 203 18.98 -6.62 6.37
C LEU A 203 17.63 -5.93 6.48
N ASN A 204 16.53 -6.64 6.30
CA ASN A 204 15.17 -6.09 6.26
C ASN A 204 15.01 -4.93 5.28
N ILE A 205 15.72 -4.95 4.15
CA ILE A 205 15.56 -3.94 3.10
C ILE A 205 14.28 -4.23 2.33
N GLY A 206 13.36 -3.31 2.33
CA GLY A 206 12.01 -3.50 1.76
C GLY A 206 12.00 -3.78 0.26
N ARG A 207 12.87 -3.13 -0.53
CA ARG A 207 12.87 -3.28 -1.99
C ARG A 207 14.28 -3.30 -2.59
N VAL A 208 14.43 -4.05 -3.67
CA VAL A 208 15.52 -3.88 -4.64
C VAL A 208 14.90 -3.44 -5.96
N ILE A 209 15.42 -2.37 -6.57
CA ILE A 209 14.82 -1.79 -7.77
C ILE A 209 15.80 -1.84 -8.94
N ALA A 210 15.40 -2.49 -10.03
CA ALA A 210 16.06 -2.38 -11.31
C ALA A 210 15.72 -1.04 -11.98
N ARG A 211 16.75 -0.28 -12.34
CA ARG A 211 16.64 1.04 -13.01
C ARG A 211 17.34 1.02 -14.37
N PRO A 212 16.75 0.36 -15.37
CA PRO A 212 17.34 0.35 -16.71
C PRO A 212 17.32 1.75 -17.33
N PHE A 213 18.37 2.06 -18.09
CA PHE A 213 18.49 3.29 -18.84
C PHE A 213 19.11 3.05 -20.22
N VAL A 214 18.97 4.00 -21.12
CA VAL A 214 19.56 4.03 -22.47
C VAL A 214 20.25 5.36 -22.70
N GLY A 215 20.98 5.49 -23.80
CA GLY A 215 21.75 6.69 -24.16
C GLY A 215 23.24 6.38 -24.32
N LYS A 216 24.02 7.30 -24.81
CA LYS A 216 25.45 7.13 -25.06
C LYS A 216 26.32 8.08 -24.24
N THR A 217 25.77 9.20 -23.82
CA THR A 217 26.45 10.27 -23.13
C THR A 217 25.58 10.81 -21.98
N PRO A 218 26.17 11.54 -21.02
CA PRO A 218 25.40 12.16 -19.93
C PRO A 218 24.23 13.05 -20.40
N ALA A 219 24.31 13.59 -21.62
CA ALA A 219 23.29 14.48 -22.15
C ALA A 219 22.02 13.74 -22.64
N ASP A 220 22.15 12.45 -22.96
CA ASP A 220 21.07 11.65 -23.54
C ASP A 220 20.71 10.40 -22.72
N PHE A 221 21.27 10.22 -21.52
CA PHE A 221 20.87 9.16 -20.63
C PHE A 221 19.42 9.34 -20.15
N ILE A 222 18.58 8.37 -20.49
CA ILE A 222 17.15 8.36 -20.14
C ILE A 222 16.78 7.01 -19.52
N ARG A 223 16.09 7.04 -18.37
CA ARG A 223 15.52 5.83 -17.76
C ARG A 223 14.38 5.29 -18.62
N THR A 224 14.34 3.99 -18.82
CA THR A 224 13.30 3.32 -19.59
C THR A 224 12.09 2.98 -18.70
N SER A 225 10.99 2.59 -19.33
CA SER A 225 9.79 2.09 -18.64
C SER A 225 9.96 0.67 -18.07
N ASN A 226 11.07 -0.02 -18.37
CA ASN A 226 11.37 -1.39 -17.92
C ASN A 226 11.90 -1.43 -16.47
N ARG A 227 11.56 -0.41 -15.65
CA ARG A 227 11.76 -0.47 -14.20
C ARG A 227 11.05 -1.69 -13.64
N LYS A 228 11.72 -2.40 -12.73
CA LYS A 228 11.13 -3.52 -12.00
C LYS A 228 11.53 -3.46 -10.53
N ASP A 229 10.53 -3.55 -9.67
CA ASP A 229 10.71 -3.61 -8.22
C ASP A 229 10.71 -5.08 -7.78
N PHE A 230 11.68 -5.44 -6.95
CA PHE A 230 11.81 -6.74 -6.29
C PHE A 230 11.59 -6.49 -4.79
N SER A 231 10.35 -6.55 -4.38
CA SER A 231 9.93 -6.36 -2.99
C SER A 231 10.34 -7.54 -2.12
N MET A 232 10.50 -7.31 -0.83
CA MET A 232 10.59 -8.39 0.15
C MET A 232 9.29 -9.20 0.08
N PRO A 233 9.34 -10.53 0.05
CA PRO A 233 8.13 -11.34 0.10
C PRO A 233 7.44 -11.17 1.45
N PRO A 234 6.10 -11.23 1.50
CA PRO A 234 5.35 -11.13 2.75
C PRO A 234 5.67 -12.29 3.68
N LEU A 235 5.43 -12.08 4.97
CA LEU A 235 5.57 -13.13 5.96
C LEU A 235 4.62 -14.30 5.64
N PRO A 236 5.02 -15.54 5.96
CA PRO A 236 4.22 -16.73 5.65
C PRO A 236 2.91 -16.76 6.47
N GLY A 237 1.89 -17.42 5.91
CA GLY A 237 0.59 -17.61 6.58
C GLY A 237 -0.39 -16.45 6.41
N ASN A 238 -0.11 -15.51 5.51
CA ASN A 238 -1.04 -14.43 5.18
C ASN A 238 -2.34 -14.97 4.53
N LEU A 239 -3.34 -14.12 4.41
CA LEU A 239 -4.68 -14.46 3.92
C LEU A 239 -4.65 -15.06 2.51
N PHE A 240 -3.76 -14.58 1.61
CA PHE A 240 -3.65 -15.11 0.26
C PHE A 240 -3.12 -16.55 0.25
N ALA A 241 -2.06 -16.83 1.01
CA ALA A 241 -1.52 -18.17 1.13
C ALA A 241 -2.54 -19.15 1.71
N ARG A 242 -3.33 -18.70 2.70
CA ARG A 242 -4.41 -19.51 3.29
C ARG A 242 -5.54 -19.76 2.30
N ALA A 243 -5.96 -18.76 1.54
CA ALA A 243 -7.00 -18.89 0.52
C ALA A 243 -6.56 -19.82 -0.62
N SER A 244 -5.37 -19.59 -1.18
CA SER A 244 -4.79 -20.43 -2.23
C SER A 244 -4.59 -21.88 -1.77
N GLY A 245 -4.06 -22.06 -0.55
CA GLY A 245 -3.87 -23.39 0.05
C GLY A 245 -5.19 -24.15 0.28
N ALA A 246 -6.30 -23.45 0.48
CA ALA A 246 -7.65 -23.99 0.56
C ALA A 246 -8.34 -24.15 -0.81
N GLY A 247 -7.63 -23.92 -1.92
CA GLY A 247 -8.17 -24.01 -3.28
C GLY A 247 -9.17 -22.91 -3.64
N ARG A 248 -9.13 -21.76 -2.94
CA ARG A 248 -10.00 -20.61 -3.25
C ARG A 248 -9.38 -19.80 -4.38
N GLU A 249 -10.23 -19.27 -5.27
CA GLU A 249 -9.80 -18.28 -6.24
C GLU A 249 -9.38 -16.99 -5.53
N VAL A 250 -8.20 -16.49 -5.86
CA VAL A 250 -7.70 -15.20 -5.38
C VAL A 250 -7.60 -14.24 -6.56
N VAL A 251 -8.18 -13.06 -6.43
CA VAL A 251 -8.11 -11.99 -7.42
C VAL A 251 -7.64 -10.71 -6.74
N THR A 252 -6.55 -10.16 -7.23
CA THR A 252 -5.96 -8.93 -6.71
C THR A 252 -6.03 -7.80 -7.72
N ILE A 253 -6.35 -6.60 -7.26
CA ILE A 253 -6.57 -5.42 -8.10
C ILE A 253 -5.64 -4.29 -7.67
N GLY A 254 -5.05 -3.59 -8.63
CA GLY A 254 -4.14 -2.47 -8.40
C GLY A 254 -2.73 -2.93 -8.07
N LYS A 255 -2.11 -2.37 -7.04
CA LYS A 255 -0.72 -2.67 -6.64
C LYS A 255 -0.55 -3.89 -5.73
N ILE A 256 -1.61 -4.62 -5.42
CA ILE A 256 -1.53 -5.74 -4.45
C ILE A 256 -0.48 -6.77 -4.86
N GLY A 257 -0.42 -7.16 -6.14
CA GLY A 257 0.62 -8.09 -6.62
C GLY A 257 2.03 -7.60 -6.31
N ASP A 258 2.31 -6.33 -6.56
CA ASP A 258 3.64 -5.74 -6.33
C ASP A 258 3.96 -5.61 -4.82
N ILE A 259 2.96 -5.27 -3.97
CA ILE A 259 3.09 -5.16 -2.51
C ILE A 259 3.41 -6.52 -1.87
N PHE A 260 2.82 -7.58 -2.40
CA PHE A 260 3.00 -8.95 -1.91
C PHE A 260 4.05 -9.74 -2.71
N ALA A 261 4.89 -9.08 -3.50
CA ALA A 261 5.94 -9.70 -4.31
C ALA A 261 5.42 -10.85 -5.18
N HIS A 262 4.17 -10.76 -5.64
CA HIS A 262 3.44 -11.76 -6.44
C HIS A 262 3.28 -13.12 -5.75
N CYS A 263 3.38 -13.17 -4.40
CA CYS A 263 3.24 -14.39 -3.63
C CYS A 263 1.76 -14.67 -3.33
N ASP A 264 1.24 -15.77 -3.88
CA ASP A 264 -0.15 -16.23 -3.69
C ASP A 264 -1.24 -15.21 -4.08
N THR A 265 -0.91 -14.18 -4.84
CA THR A 265 -1.81 -13.09 -5.24
C THR A 265 -2.81 -13.46 -6.32
N GLY A 266 -2.73 -14.67 -6.84
CA GLY A 266 -3.68 -15.23 -7.80
C GLY A 266 -3.74 -14.46 -9.12
N ARG A 267 -4.94 -14.16 -9.60
CA ARG A 267 -5.17 -13.38 -10.82
C ARG A 267 -5.03 -11.89 -10.52
N GLU A 268 -4.00 -11.27 -11.08
CA GLU A 268 -3.70 -9.85 -10.90
C GLU A 268 -4.34 -8.99 -12.00
N LEU A 269 -5.10 -7.97 -11.61
CA LEU A 269 -5.74 -7.00 -12.49
C LEU A 269 -5.12 -5.63 -12.26
N LYS A 270 -4.45 -5.08 -13.27
CA LYS A 270 -3.74 -3.79 -13.17
C LYS A 270 -4.51 -2.69 -13.91
N GLY A 271 -4.82 -1.62 -13.21
CA GLY A 271 -5.39 -0.38 -13.72
C GLY A 271 -4.40 0.79 -13.60
N LYS A 272 -4.82 1.96 -14.07
CA LYS A 272 -4.00 3.18 -14.04
C LYS A 272 -4.48 4.20 -13.02
N SER A 273 -5.70 4.05 -12.52
CA SER A 273 -6.36 5.00 -11.61
C SER A 273 -7.32 4.27 -10.67
N ASN A 274 -7.76 4.94 -9.60
CA ASN A 274 -8.80 4.43 -8.73
C ASN A 274 -10.09 4.11 -9.50
N SER A 275 -10.45 4.89 -10.50
CA SER A 275 -11.61 4.61 -11.36
C SER A 275 -11.46 3.28 -12.09
N ASP A 276 -10.29 3.04 -12.72
CA ASP A 276 -10.01 1.77 -13.38
C ASP A 276 -10.05 0.60 -12.37
N HIS A 277 -9.52 0.81 -11.15
CA HIS A 277 -9.53 -0.23 -10.12
C HIS A 277 -10.95 -0.57 -9.64
N VAL A 278 -11.86 0.41 -9.58
CA VAL A 278 -13.28 0.16 -9.30
C VAL A 278 -13.91 -0.62 -10.44
N ASP A 279 -13.65 -0.27 -11.71
CA ASP A 279 -14.17 -1.01 -12.87
C ASP A 279 -13.68 -2.46 -12.89
N LEU A 280 -12.39 -2.68 -12.61
CA LEU A 280 -11.79 -4.01 -12.49
C LEU A 280 -12.34 -4.80 -11.29
N THR A 281 -12.65 -4.13 -10.18
CA THR A 281 -13.31 -4.75 -9.02
C THR A 281 -14.72 -5.21 -9.38
N LEU A 282 -15.49 -4.38 -10.09
CA LEU A 282 -16.83 -4.74 -10.59
C LEU A 282 -16.77 -5.90 -11.61
N GLN A 283 -15.76 -5.91 -12.47
CA GLN A 283 -15.51 -7.03 -13.38
C GLN A 283 -15.18 -8.32 -12.59
N ALA A 284 -14.24 -8.23 -11.65
CA ALA A 284 -13.85 -9.38 -10.82
C ALA A 284 -15.01 -9.94 -10.01
N LEU A 285 -15.91 -9.07 -9.47
CA LEU A 285 -17.14 -9.51 -8.79
C LEU A 285 -18.09 -10.29 -9.69
N ARG A 286 -18.10 -10.05 -11.01
CA ARG A 286 -18.92 -10.84 -11.95
C ARG A 286 -18.31 -12.20 -12.24
N GLU A 287 -17.00 -12.28 -12.31
CA GLU A 287 -16.24 -13.43 -12.82
C GLU A 287 -15.81 -14.42 -11.74
N THR A 288 -15.53 -13.93 -10.50
CA THR A 288 -14.98 -14.75 -9.42
C THR A 288 -16.03 -15.72 -8.89
N ALA A 289 -15.61 -16.97 -8.70
CA ALA A 289 -16.42 -18.05 -8.16
C ALA A 289 -16.81 -17.83 -6.68
N ASP A 290 -17.83 -18.54 -6.22
CA ASP A 290 -18.24 -18.55 -4.82
C ASP A 290 -17.11 -19.03 -3.90
N GLY A 291 -16.95 -18.37 -2.76
CA GLY A 291 -15.86 -18.62 -1.82
C GLY A 291 -14.52 -17.99 -2.23
N GLY A 292 -14.48 -17.21 -3.32
CA GLY A 292 -13.30 -16.50 -3.77
C GLY A 292 -12.96 -15.29 -2.88
N LEU A 293 -11.69 -14.91 -2.89
CA LEU A 293 -11.13 -13.74 -2.22
C LEU A 293 -10.75 -12.68 -3.26
N LEU A 294 -11.29 -11.47 -3.10
CA LEU A 294 -10.92 -10.29 -3.88
C LEU A 294 -10.22 -9.28 -2.97
N PHE A 295 -9.10 -8.71 -3.41
CA PHE A 295 -8.40 -7.69 -2.66
C PHE A 295 -7.96 -6.56 -3.60
N ALA A 296 -8.47 -5.36 -3.37
CA ALA A 296 -8.20 -4.17 -4.19
C ALA A 296 -7.46 -3.10 -3.40
N ASN A 297 -6.50 -2.42 -4.06
CA ASN A 297 -5.85 -1.23 -3.55
C ASN A 297 -6.21 -0.05 -4.45
N LEU A 298 -6.76 1.01 -3.87
CA LEU A 298 -7.09 2.28 -4.52
C LEU A 298 -6.01 3.31 -4.17
N VAL A 299 -4.97 3.36 -4.96
CA VAL A 299 -3.68 3.99 -4.64
C VAL A 299 -3.60 5.50 -4.89
N ASP A 300 -4.52 6.09 -5.68
CA ASP A 300 -4.43 7.51 -6.06
C ASP A 300 -4.51 8.46 -4.86
N PHE A 301 -5.24 8.08 -3.81
CA PHE A 301 -5.33 8.86 -2.58
C PHE A 301 -3.95 9.19 -2.03
N ASP A 302 -3.09 8.19 -1.97
CA ASP A 302 -1.71 8.32 -1.52
C ASP A 302 -0.81 8.99 -2.56
N THR A 303 -0.68 8.38 -3.74
CA THR A 303 0.36 8.75 -4.71
C THR A 303 0.09 10.07 -5.42
N GLU A 304 -1.18 10.39 -5.69
CA GLU A 304 -1.53 11.59 -6.42
C GLU A 304 -1.83 12.78 -5.49
N PHE A 305 -2.31 12.53 -4.27
CA PHE A 305 -2.80 13.59 -3.39
C PHE A 305 -2.11 13.65 -2.04
N GLY A 306 -1.96 12.54 -1.32
CA GLY A 306 -1.31 12.47 -0.01
C GLY A 306 0.13 12.98 -0.05
N HIS A 307 0.98 12.35 -0.83
CA HIS A 307 2.38 12.76 -1.01
C HIS A 307 2.55 14.13 -1.66
N ARG A 308 1.55 14.64 -2.37
CA ARG A 308 1.58 15.97 -3.00
C ARG A 308 1.00 17.08 -2.12
N ARG A 309 0.49 16.72 -0.95
CA ARG A 309 -0.17 17.64 -0.01
C ARG A 309 -1.33 18.41 -0.67
N ASP A 310 -2.05 17.73 -1.55
CA ASP A 310 -3.20 18.29 -2.28
C ASP A 310 -4.51 17.91 -1.59
N VAL A 311 -4.93 18.72 -0.61
CA VAL A 311 -6.17 18.55 0.15
C VAL A 311 -7.40 18.51 -0.76
N ALA A 312 -7.47 19.41 -1.74
CA ALA A 312 -8.64 19.52 -2.62
C ALA A 312 -8.75 18.35 -3.59
N GLY A 313 -7.62 17.91 -4.18
CA GLY A 313 -7.57 16.73 -5.02
C GLY A 313 -7.90 15.45 -4.24
N TYR A 314 -7.39 15.33 -3.00
CA TYR A 314 -7.71 14.21 -2.12
C TYR A 314 -9.22 14.14 -1.81
N ALA A 315 -9.83 15.28 -1.42
CA ALA A 315 -11.26 15.38 -1.19
C ALA A 315 -12.09 15.00 -2.43
N ALA A 316 -11.73 15.51 -3.61
CA ALA A 316 -12.39 15.18 -4.86
C ALA A 316 -12.29 13.68 -5.21
N CYS A 317 -11.13 13.08 -4.95
CA CYS A 317 -10.92 11.64 -5.16
C CYS A 317 -11.79 10.80 -4.21
N LEU A 318 -11.91 11.19 -2.93
CA LEU A 318 -12.80 10.54 -1.96
C LEU A 318 -14.27 10.64 -2.40
N GLU A 319 -14.72 11.82 -2.82
CA GLU A 319 -16.08 12.04 -3.31
C GLU A 319 -16.37 11.22 -4.58
N ALA A 320 -15.39 11.11 -5.48
CA ALA A 320 -15.51 10.28 -6.69
C ALA A 320 -15.66 8.79 -6.35
N PHE A 321 -14.88 8.28 -5.38
CA PHE A 321 -15.04 6.90 -4.91
C PHE A 321 -16.38 6.69 -4.20
N ASP A 322 -16.78 7.61 -3.31
CA ASP A 322 -18.06 7.53 -2.59
C ASP A 322 -19.24 7.44 -3.55
N ALA A 323 -19.22 8.21 -4.63
CA ALA A 323 -20.26 8.18 -5.66
C ALA A 323 -20.37 6.82 -6.37
N ARG A 324 -19.28 6.06 -6.47
CA ARG A 324 -19.22 4.73 -7.08
C ARG A 324 -19.49 3.58 -6.12
N LEU A 325 -19.48 3.82 -4.82
CA LEU A 325 -19.70 2.77 -3.80
C LEU A 325 -21.05 2.03 -3.96
N PRO A 326 -22.17 2.69 -4.34
CA PRO A 326 -23.43 1.97 -4.64
C PRO A 326 -23.32 0.94 -5.77
N GLU A 327 -22.43 1.14 -6.76
CA GLU A 327 -22.22 0.16 -7.85
C GLU A 327 -21.60 -1.12 -7.27
N ILE A 328 -20.60 -0.98 -6.39
CA ILE A 328 -19.95 -2.11 -5.70
C ILE A 328 -20.98 -2.84 -4.81
N ALA A 329 -21.72 -2.08 -3.99
CA ALA A 329 -22.76 -2.68 -3.12
C ALA A 329 -23.81 -3.44 -3.91
N SER A 330 -24.23 -2.95 -5.08
CA SER A 330 -25.20 -3.60 -5.95
C SER A 330 -24.65 -4.83 -6.67
N ALA A 331 -23.34 -4.94 -6.85
CA ALA A 331 -22.68 -6.08 -7.50
C ALA A 331 -22.44 -7.25 -6.54
N LEU A 332 -22.56 -7.03 -5.23
CA LEU A 332 -22.45 -8.09 -4.23
C LEU A 332 -23.69 -9.00 -4.27
N ARG A 333 -23.46 -10.31 -4.16
CA ARG A 333 -24.49 -11.30 -3.94
C ARG A 333 -24.90 -11.29 -2.47
N ALA A 334 -26.03 -11.90 -2.12
CA ALA A 334 -26.57 -11.90 -0.75
C ALA A 334 -25.58 -12.39 0.31
N ASP A 335 -24.76 -13.38 -0.03
CA ASP A 335 -23.78 -13.98 0.90
C ASP A 335 -22.38 -13.33 0.83
N ASP A 336 -22.13 -12.41 -0.11
CA ASP A 336 -20.85 -11.75 -0.25
C ASP A 336 -20.61 -10.76 0.87
N PHE A 337 -19.37 -10.69 1.36
CA PHE A 337 -18.95 -9.81 2.44
C PHE A 337 -17.89 -8.84 1.96
N CYS A 338 -18.07 -7.55 2.23
CA CYS A 338 -17.15 -6.50 1.82
C CYS A 338 -16.63 -5.75 3.03
N VAL A 339 -15.31 -5.51 3.04
CA VAL A 339 -14.61 -4.66 4.01
C VAL A 339 -13.93 -3.52 3.26
N LEU A 340 -14.19 -2.28 3.67
CA LEU A 340 -13.46 -1.08 3.28
C LEU A 340 -12.56 -0.68 4.43
N THR A 341 -11.28 -0.40 4.15
CA THR A 341 -10.31 0.02 5.16
C THR A 341 -9.22 0.87 4.52
N ALA A 342 -8.24 1.28 5.30
CA ALA A 342 -6.98 1.85 4.82
C ALA A 342 -5.81 1.08 5.42
N ASP A 343 -4.62 1.32 4.93
CA ASP A 343 -3.38 0.69 5.40
C ASP A 343 -2.58 1.58 6.35
N HIS A 344 -2.64 2.90 6.19
CA HIS A 344 -2.02 3.95 7.02
C HIS A 344 -2.73 5.29 6.79
N GLY A 345 -2.18 6.37 7.32
CA GLY A 345 -2.54 7.75 7.00
C GLY A 345 -1.54 8.41 6.05
N ASN A 346 -1.93 9.48 5.39
CA ASN A 346 -1.05 10.42 4.69
C ASN A 346 -1.71 11.79 4.65
N ASP A 347 -1.77 12.43 5.81
CA ASP A 347 -2.47 13.70 6.02
C ASP A 347 -1.88 14.80 5.12
N PRO A 348 -2.64 15.30 4.14
CA PRO A 348 -2.15 16.28 3.19
C PRO A 348 -1.90 17.66 3.81
N THR A 349 -2.30 17.87 5.08
CA THR A 349 -2.02 19.09 5.84
C THR A 349 -0.78 18.94 6.73
N TRP A 350 -0.23 17.71 6.85
CA TRP A 350 0.87 17.42 7.74
C TRP A 350 2.22 17.85 7.15
N ARG A 351 3.20 18.01 8.03
CA ARG A 351 4.57 18.38 7.65
C ARG A 351 5.26 17.27 6.83
N GLY A 352 6.19 17.65 5.99
CA GLY A 352 6.95 16.73 5.15
C GLY A 352 6.10 16.13 4.03
N TYR A 353 6.51 14.97 3.53
CA TYR A 353 5.87 14.27 2.40
C TYR A 353 5.72 12.76 2.69
N ASP A 354 5.94 12.34 3.93
CA ASP A 354 5.86 10.95 4.36
C ASP A 354 4.44 10.60 4.82
N HIS A 355 4.16 9.30 4.93
CA HIS A 355 2.93 8.78 5.52
C HIS A 355 2.81 9.21 6.99
N THR A 356 1.59 9.17 7.52
CA THR A 356 1.29 9.48 8.92
C THR A 356 0.79 8.26 9.67
N ARG A 357 1.27 8.07 10.91
CA ARG A 357 0.84 7.00 11.79
C ARG A 357 -0.52 7.33 12.38
N GLU A 358 -1.56 6.65 11.88
CA GLU A 358 -2.95 6.89 12.23
C GLU A 358 -3.69 5.57 12.47
N HIS A 359 -4.79 5.61 13.21
CA HIS A 359 -5.80 4.56 13.09
C HIS A 359 -6.41 4.59 11.67
N VAL A 360 -6.94 3.45 11.23
CA VAL A 360 -7.61 3.37 9.94
C VAL A 360 -9.07 2.97 10.12
N PRO A 361 -10.00 3.50 9.30
CA PRO A 361 -11.41 3.11 9.40
C PRO A 361 -11.59 1.66 8.95
N ILE A 362 -12.52 0.95 9.58
CA ILE A 362 -13.00 -0.37 9.17
C ILE A 362 -14.50 -0.29 9.00
N LEU A 363 -14.97 -0.43 7.76
CA LEU A 363 -16.39 -0.47 7.41
C LEU A 363 -16.68 -1.80 6.73
N ALA A 364 -17.69 -2.53 7.21
CA ALA A 364 -18.03 -3.81 6.62
C ALA A 364 -19.54 -3.94 6.37
N PHE A 365 -19.90 -4.63 5.28
CA PHE A 365 -21.29 -4.82 4.89
C PHE A 365 -21.47 -6.04 4.00
N GLY A 366 -22.72 -6.48 3.85
CA GLY A 366 -23.04 -7.69 3.08
C GLY A 366 -23.00 -8.98 3.91
N GLY A 367 -23.28 -10.10 3.28
CA GLY A 367 -23.24 -11.42 3.89
C GLY A 367 -24.17 -11.61 5.10
N GLY A 368 -25.24 -10.84 5.22
CA GLY A 368 -26.15 -10.90 6.37
C GLY A 368 -25.55 -10.33 7.68
N ALA A 369 -24.42 -9.63 7.62
CA ALA A 369 -23.81 -8.99 8.78
C ALA A 369 -24.73 -7.88 9.32
N ALA A 370 -25.13 -7.96 10.59
CA ALA A 370 -25.97 -6.95 11.22
C ALA A 370 -25.18 -5.64 11.35
N PRO A 371 -25.78 -4.48 10.99
CA PRO A 371 -25.15 -3.18 11.20
C PRO A 371 -24.86 -2.93 12.69
N GLY A 372 -23.75 -2.23 12.96
CA GLY A 372 -23.40 -1.86 14.34
C GLY A 372 -21.90 -1.63 14.55
N PRO A 373 -21.53 -1.18 15.75
CA PRO A 373 -20.13 -0.96 16.08
C PRO A 373 -19.35 -2.27 16.23
N ILE A 374 -18.17 -2.34 15.65
CA ILE A 374 -17.20 -3.41 15.90
C ILE A 374 -16.12 -2.99 16.90
N GLY A 375 -16.15 -1.71 17.33
CA GLY A 375 -15.20 -1.12 18.28
C GLY A 375 -13.81 -0.90 17.71
N ALA A 376 -12.87 -0.65 18.60
CA ALA A 376 -11.45 -0.60 18.28
C ALA A 376 -10.92 -2.02 18.02
N ARG A 377 -10.31 -2.24 16.87
CA ARG A 377 -9.62 -3.49 16.55
C ARG A 377 -8.16 -3.35 16.92
N ALA A 378 -7.68 -4.30 17.75
CA ALA A 378 -6.33 -4.21 18.31
C ALA A 378 -5.21 -4.44 17.28
N SER A 379 -5.55 -4.94 16.10
CA SER A 379 -4.64 -5.10 14.96
C SER A 379 -5.42 -5.07 13.65
N LEU A 380 -4.81 -4.61 12.58
CA LEU A 380 -5.38 -4.70 11.23
C LEU A 380 -5.54 -6.17 10.77
N ALA A 381 -4.80 -7.09 11.40
CA ALA A 381 -4.93 -8.53 11.17
C ALA A 381 -6.32 -9.09 11.52
N ASP A 382 -7.11 -8.38 12.32
CA ASP A 382 -8.51 -8.73 12.60
C ASP A 382 -9.36 -8.75 11.32
N ILE A 383 -8.98 -7.97 10.31
CA ILE A 383 -9.63 -7.97 8.99
C ILE A 383 -9.42 -9.32 8.31
N ALA A 384 -8.15 -9.79 8.25
CA ALA A 384 -7.85 -11.09 7.68
C ALA A 384 -8.60 -12.22 8.38
N GLU A 385 -8.64 -12.21 9.72
CA GLU A 385 -9.32 -13.26 10.48
C GLU A 385 -10.84 -13.24 10.30
N THR A 386 -11.43 -12.05 10.15
CA THR A 386 -12.85 -11.92 9.86
C THR A 386 -13.19 -12.45 8.46
N VAL A 387 -12.38 -12.10 7.48
CA VAL A 387 -12.53 -12.60 6.11
C VAL A 387 -12.26 -14.10 6.03
N ALA A 388 -11.23 -14.60 6.72
CA ALA A 388 -10.94 -16.03 6.81
C ALA A 388 -12.12 -16.81 7.42
N HIS A 389 -12.72 -16.28 8.49
CA HIS A 389 -13.92 -16.86 9.09
C HIS A 389 -15.08 -16.95 8.08
N ARG A 390 -15.34 -15.86 7.33
CA ARG A 390 -16.39 -15.84 6.29
C ARG A 390 -16.16 -16.85 5.17
N LEU A 391 -14.91 -17.07 4.79
CA LEU A 391 -14.52 -18.01 3.74
C LEU A 391 -14.27 -19.44 4.25
N GLY A 392 -14.44 -19.70 5.55
CA GLY A 392 -14.18 -21.01 6.16
C GLY A 392 -12.71 -21.43 6.00
N LEU A 393 -11.78 -20.49 6.06
CA LEU A 393 -10.33 -20.74 5.99
C LEU A 393 -9.78 -21.08 7.39
N PRO A 394 -8.64 -21.78 7.47
CA PRO A 394 -7.93 -21.95 8.73
C PRO A 394 -7.60 -20.61 9.40
N ALA A 395 -7.63 -20.55 10.72
CA ALA A 395 -7.21 -19.36 11.45
C ALA A 395 -5.72 -19.04 11.21
N GLY A 396 -5.38 -17.75 11.20
CA GLY A 396 -4.00 -17.27 11.15
C GLY A 396 -3.35 -17.19 12.52
N ALA A 397 -2.11 -16.74 12.55
CA ALA A 397 -1.35 -16.57 13.81
C ALA A 397 -1.71 -15.27 14.54
N HIS A 398 -2.25 -14.28 13.84
CA HIS A 398 -2.52 -12.95 14.36
C HIS A 398 -3.96 -12.53 14.06
N GLY A 399 -4.47 -11.60 14.88
CA GLY A 399 -5.82 -11.06 14.73
C GLY A 399 -6.92 -11.94 15.32
N LYS A 400 -8.12 -11.38 15.34
CA LYS A 400 -9.36 -12.03 15.81
C LYS A 400 -10.55 -11.59 14.97
N SER A 401 -11.34 -12.54 14.48
CA SER A 401 -12.62 -12.22 13.85
C SER A 401 -13.52 -11.45 14.82
N TRP A 402 -14.19 -10.41 14.30
CA TRP A 402 -15.26 -9.73 15.04
C TRP A 402 -16.66 -10.33 14.77
N LEU A 403 -16.72 -11.28 13.86
CA LEU A 403 -17.96 -12.04 13.64
C LEU A 403 -18.09 -13.16 14.69
N PRO A 404 -19.33 -13.47 15.08
CA PRO A 404 -19.61 -14.50 16.07
C PRO A 404 -19.23 -15.92 15.62
#